data_15e9800b0b043e6069b9ea904bebd585
#
_entry.id   15e9800b0b043e6069b9ea904bebd585
#
_cell.length_a   1.000
_cell.length_b   1.000
_cell.length_c   1.000
_cell.angle_alpha   90.00
_cell.angle_beta   90.00
_cell.angle_gamma   90.00
#
_symmetry.space_group_name_H-M   'P 1'
#
loop_
_entity.id
_entity.type
_entity.pdbx_description
1 polymer ?
#
loop_
_entity_poly.entity_id
_entity_poly.type
_entity_poly.pdbx_seq_one_letter_code
_entity_poly.pdbx_strand_id
1 'polypeptide(L)'
;MKILITGCCGFIGFNFANFLAKSNKKIRIIGIDNLNDYYSINLKRKRLKELNKNKNFIFYKIDINQYEKLKKLYKKYLFNYVFHFAAQAGVRYSLINPKAYIEN
;
A
#
# COMPACT_ATOMS: atom_id res chain seq x y z
N MET A 1 14.91 -4.65 -0.71
CA MET A 1 13.63 -5.07 -1.29
C MET A 1 12.59 -3.98 -1.09
N LYS A 2 11.85 -3.68 -2.12
CA LYS A 2 10.79 -2.65 -2.10
C LYS A 2 9.46 -3.30 -2.39
N ILE A 3 8.47 -3.02 -1.55
CA ILE A 3 7.15 -3.62 -1.65
C ILE A 3 6.10 -2.51 -1.67
N LEU A 4 5.18 -2.59 -2.61
CA LEU A 4 4.02 -1.71 -2.66
C LEU A 4 2.83 -2.42 -2.04
N ILE A 5 2.11 -1.72 -1.17
CA ILE A 5 0.87 -2.24 -0.59
C ILE A 5 -0.22 -1.22 -0.89
N THR A 6 -1.20 -1.62 -1.68
CA THR A 6 -2.37 -0.78 -1.95
C THR A 6 -3.44 -1.06 -0.90
N GLY A 7 -4.22 -0.03 -0.56
CA GLY A 7 -5.22 -0.18 0.49
C GLY A 7 -4.60 -0.37 1.86
N CYS A 8 -3.47 0.28 2.12
CA CYS A 8 -2.70 0.06 3.33
C CYS A 8 -3.37 0.57 4.61
N CYS A 9 -4.42 1.36 4.51
CA CYS A 9 -5.17 1.82 5.67
C CYS A 9 -6.45 1.04 5.90
N GLY A 10 -6.78 0.09 5.02
CA GLY A 10 -7.85 -0.86 5.26
C GLY A 10 -7.44 -1.88 6.31
N PHE A 11 -8.40 -2.68 6.77
CA PHE A 11 -8.14 -3.62 7.86
C PHE A 11 -7.04 -4.62 7.50
N ILE A 12 -7.19 -5.30 6.37
CA ILE A 12 -6.21 -6.33 5.98
C ILE A 12 -4.89 -5.69 5.57
N GLY A 13 -4.96 -4.64 4.75
CA GLY A 13 -3.75 -3.96 4.27
C GLY A 13 -2.92 -3.39 5.41
N PHE A 14 -3.57 -2.77 6.39
CA PHE A 14 -2.88 -2.21 7.54
C PHE A 14 -2.16 -3.30 8.35
N ASN A 15 -2.88 -4.38 8.67
CA ASN A 15 -2.29 -5.45 9.48
C ASN A 15 -1.10 -6.08 8.77
N PHE A 16 -1.23 -6.29 7.46
CA PHE A 16 -0.15 -6.86 6.67
C PHE A 16 1.06 -5.92 6.60
N ALA A 17 0.82 -4.65 6.29
CA ALA A 17 1.90 -3.65 6.19
C ALA A 17 2.63 -3.49 7.51
N ASN A 18 1.88 -3.41 8.59
CA ASN A 18 2.45 -3.24 9.92
C ASN A 18 3.28 -4.44 10.33
N PHE A 19 2.77 -5.64 10.03
CA PHE A 19 3.50 -6.88 10.30
C PHE A 19 4.82 -6.91 9.53
N LEU A 20 4.79 -6.63 8.23
CA LEU A 20 6.00 -6.63 7.42
C LEU A 20 7.01 -5.60 7.88
N ALA A 21 6.54 -4.38 8.16
CA ALA A 21 7.43 -3.31 8.58
C ALA A 21 8.19 -3.66 9.85
N LYS A 22 7.51 -4.34 10.78
CA LYS A 22 8.12 -4.74 12.06
C LYS A 22 8.96 -5.99 11.94
N SER A 23 8.60 -6.90 11.02
CA SER A 23 9.28 -8.18 10.86
C SER A 23 10.65 -8.05 10.25
N ASN A 24 10.83 -7.11 9.32
CA ASN A 24 12.10 -6.94 8.63
C ASN A 24 12.34 -5.47 8.30
N LYS A 25 13.20 -4.85 9.06
CA LYS A 25 13.50 -3.42 8.92
C LYS A 25 14.27 -3.09 7.63
N LYS A 26 14.77 -4.10 6.93
CA LYS A 26 15.49 -3.90 5.67
C LYS A 26 14.53 -3.82 4.48
N ILE A 27 13.30 -4.26 4.64
CA ILE A 27 12.29 -4.13 3.59
C ILE A 27 11.76 -2.71 3.62
N ARG A 28 11.74 -2.07 2.45
CA ARG A 28 11.10 -0.76 2.31
C ARG A 28 9.67 -0.98 1.83
N ILE A 29 8.72 -0.43 2.57
CA ILE A 29 7.30 -0.60 2.28
C ILE A 29 6.72 0.74 1.87
N ILE A 30 6.13 0.78 0.69
CA ILE A 30 5.43 1.94 0.18
C ILE A 30 3.94 1.60 0.21
N GLY A 31 3.20 2.35 1.02
CA GLY A 31 1.76 2.14 1.14
C GLY A 31 0.99 3.23 0.44
N ILE A 32 -0.07 2.87 -0.26
CA ILE A 32 -0.98 3.84 -0.85
C ILE A 32 -2.41 3.56 -0.41
N ASP A 33 -3.17 4.64 -0.26
CA ASP A 33 -4.59 4.56 0.08
C ASP A 33 -5.21 5.90 -0.32
N ASN A 34 -6.45 5.89 -0.73
CA ASN A 34 -7.15 7.12 -1.04
C ASN A 34 -7.81 7.73 0.18
N LEU A 35 -7.79 7.02 1.31
CA LEU A 35 -8.40 7.44 2.57
C LEU A 35 -9.89 7.75 2.43
N ASN A 36 -10.58 7.02 1.54
CA ASN A 36 -12.01 7.22 1.39
C ASN A 36 -12.76 6.79 2.66
N ASP A 37 -13.99 7.21 2.77
CA ASP A 37 -14.78 7.08 3.98
C ASP A 37 -15.79 5.94 3.97
N TYR A 38 -15.49 4.86 3.24
CA TYR A 38 -16.30 3.64 3.32
C TYR A 38 -16.45 3.16 4.74
N TYR A 39 -15.37 3.35 5.51
CA TYR A 39 -15.37 3.14 6.95
C TYR A 39 -15.14 4.48 7.60
N SER A 40 -14.86 4.50 8.88
CA SER A 40 -14.47 5.73 9.54
C SER A 40 -13.12 6.21 9.01
N ILE A 41 -13.07 7.43 8.47
CA ILE A 41 -11.81 8.03 8.04
C ILE A 41 -10.87 8.22 9.23
N ASN A 42 -11.42 8.43 10.41
CA ASN A 42 -10.61 8.54 11.63
C ASN A 42 -9.90 7.25 11.94
N LEU A 43 -10.55 6.12 11.70
CA LEU A 43 -9.92 4.82 11.89
C LEU A 43 -8.75 4.64 10.93
N LYS A 44 -8.94 5.01 9.66
CA LYS A 44 -7.87 4.94 8.67
C LYS A 44 -6.69 5.83 9.04
N ARG A 45 -6.97 7.02 9.54
CA ARG A 45 -5.93 7.94 9.98
C ARG A 45 -5.15 7.41 11.17
N LYS A 46 -5.83 6.75 12.10
CA LYS A 46 -5.16 6.11 13.22
C LYS A 46 -4.23 4.99 12.77
N ARG A 47 -4.69 4.19 11.81
CA ARG A 47 -3.88 3.12 11.24
C ARG A 47 -2.65 3.70 10.53
N LEU A 48 -2.83 4.77 9.77
CA LEU A 48 -1.72 5.43 9.09
C LEU A 48 -0.71 5.96 10.09
N LYS A 49 -1.17 6.54 11.18
CA LYS A 49 -0.29 7.03 12.24
C LYS A 49 0.58 5.90 12.82
N GLU A 50 -0.02 4.73 13.01
CA GLU A 50 0.74 3.56 13.47
C GLU A 50 1.78 3.11 12.45
N LEU A 51 1.38 3.06 11.17
CA LEU A 51 2.31 2.67 10.09
C LEU A 51 3.48 3.63 10.01
N ASN A 52 3.22 4.92 10.15
CA ASN A 52 4.25 5.95 10.04
C ASN A 52 5.26 5.93 11.19
N LYS A 53 5.03 5.17 12.25
CA LYS A 53 6.02 4.95 13.28
C LYS A 53 7.18 4.09 12.82
N ASN A 54 7.00 3.38 11.70
CA ASN A 54 8.04 2.52 11.15
C ASN A 54 8.89 3.33 10.16
N LYS A 55 10.19 3.36 10.37
CA LYS A 55 11.11 4.12 9.52
C LYS A 55 11.20 3.58 8.09
N ASN A 56 10.86 2.32 7.90
CA ASN A 56 10.91 1.67 6.59
C ASN A 56 9.57 1.72 5.86
N PHE A 57 8.61 2.49 6.35
CA PHE A 57 7.30 2.68 5.73
C PHE A 57 7.17 4.11 5.21
N ILE A 58 6.68 4.25 3.98
CA ILE A 58 6.40 5.56 3.35
C ILE A 58 4.98 5.51 2.79
N PHE A 59 4.21 6.55 3.05
CA PHE A 59 2.82 6.63 2.60
C PHE A 59 2.64 7.66 1.50
N TYR A 60 1.81 7.31 0.51
CA TYR A 60 1.33 8.25 -0.51
C TYR A 60 -0.19 8.16 -0.59
N LYS A 61 -0.86 9.31 -0.56
CA LYS A 61 -2.30 9.36 -0.75
C LYS A 61 -2.58 9.29 -2.25
N ILE A 62 -2.84 8.09 -2.72
CA ILE A 62 -3.09 7.82 -4.14
C ILE A 62 -4.25 6.85 -4.25
N ASP A 63 -5.21 7.18 -5.14
CA ASP A 63 -6.26 6.26 -5.54
C ASP A 63 -5.72 5.39 -6.66
N ILE A 64 -6.03 4.09 -6.62
CA ILE A 64 -5.55 3.16 -7.65
C ILE A 64 -6.05 3.53 -9.06
N ASN A 65 -7.09 4.35 -9.14
CA ASN A 65 -7.61 4.84 -10.41
C ASN A 65 -6.80 6.03 -10.94
N GLN A 66 -5.90 6.58 -10.16
CA GLN A 66 -5.02 7.66 -10.59
C GLN A 66 -3.80 7.09 -11.30
N TYR A 67 -4.02 6.63 -12.51
CA TYR A 67 -3.02 5.87 -13.28
C TYR A 67 -1.67 6.59 -13.40
N GLU A 68 -1.69 7.88 -13.71
CA GLU A 68 -0.45 8.62 -13.89
C GLU A 68 0.39 8.70 -12.61
N LYS A 69 -0.28 8.90 -11.49
CA LYS A 69 0.42 8.93 -10.20
C LYS A 69 1.00 7.58 -9.84
N LEU A 70 0.24 6.53 -10.10
CA LEU A 70 0.68 5.17 -9.83
C LEU A 70 1.87 4.81 -10.72
N LYS A 71 1.82 5.20 -11.98
CA LYS A 71 2.90 4.96 -12.93
C LYS A 71 4.19 5.65 -12.48
N LYS A 72 4.10 6.89 -12.02
CA LYS A 72 5.26 7.61 -11.50
C LYS A 72 5.86 6.90 -10.29
N LEU A 73 5.00 6.40 -9.42
CA LEU A 73 5.43 5.68 -8.23
C LEU A 73 6.20 4.42 -8.61
N TYR A 74 5.68 3.67 -9.59
CA TYR A 74 6.34 2.47 -10.08
C TYR A 74 7.72 2.77 -10.66
N LYS A 75 7.84 3.87 -11.39
CA LYS A 75 9.13 4.28 -11.96
C LYS A 75 10.12 4.68 -10.87
N LYS A 76 9.62 5.34 -9.84
CA LYS A 76 10.48 5.84 -8.77
C LYS A 76 11.07 4.72 -7.93
N TYR A 77 10.27 3.72 -7.59
CA TYR A 77 10.68 2.72 -6.60
C TYR A 77 11.09 1.37 -7.18
N LEU A 78 10.63 1.03 -8.38
CA LEU A 78 10.96 -0.27 -9.00
C LEU A 78 10.65 -1.43 -8.05
N PHE A 79 9.38 -1.57 -7.70
CA PHE A 79 8.96 -2.54 -6.70
C PHE A 79 9.29 -3.98 -7.06
N ASN A 80 9.69 -4.75 -6.05
CA ASN A 80 9.89 -6.18 -6.19
C ASN A 80 8.57 -6.95 -6.11
N TYR A 81 7.65 -6.48 -5.25
CA TYR A 81 6.33 -7.09 -5.06
C TYR A 81 5.26 -6.04 -4.89
N VAL A 82 4.05 -6.38 -5.30
CA VAL A 82 2.87 -5.54 -5.09
C VAL A 82 1.81 -6.41 -4.44
N PHE A 83 1.32 -5.98 -3.27
CA PHE A 83 0.20 -6.59 -2.59
C PHE A 83 -0.99 -5.66 -2.70
N HIS A 84 -2.02 -6.11 -3.41
CA HIS A 84 -3.13 -5.27 -3.79
C HIS A 84 -4.35 -5.54 -2.89
N PHE A 85 -4.57 -4.66 -1.92
CA PHE A 85 -5.70 -4.75 -1.00
C PHE A 85 -6.74 -3.64 -1.23
N ALA A 86 -6.50 -2.75 -2.18
CA ALA A 86 -7.41 -1.65 -2.48
C ALA A 86 -8.58 -2.14 -3.31
N ALA A 87 -9.37 -3.02 -2.73
CA ALA A 87 -10.56 -3.54 -3.36
C ALA A 87 -11.77 -2.90 -2.71
N GLN A 88 -12.80 -2.67 -3.50
CA GLN A 88 -14.06 -2.16 -2.97
C GLN A 88 -14.81 -3.32 -2.28
N ALA A 89 -15.98 -3.63 -2.60
CA ALA A 89 -16.70 -4.71 -1.96
C ALA A 89 -16.03 -6.06 -2.27
N GLY A 90 -15.87 -6.89 -1.26
CA GLY A 90 -15.23 -8.19 -1.42
C GLY A 90 -13.72 -8.06 -1.56
N VAL A 91 -13.03 -8.39 -0.52
CA VAL A 91 -11.58 -8.22 -0.49
C VAL A 91 -10.94 -9.10 -1.56
N ARG A 92 -10.16 -8.45 -2.41
CA ARG A 92 -9.36 -9.13 -3.41
C ARG A 92 -7.92 -8.75 -3.16
N TYR A 93 -7.08 -9.73 -2.93
CA TYR A 93 -5.65 -9.48 -2.79
C TYR A 93 -4.90 -10.45 -3.69
N SER A 94 -3.79 -9.96 -4.22
CA SER A 94 -2.97 -10.75 -5.11
C SER A 94 -1.51 -10.32 -4.97
N LEU A 95 -0.64 -11.27 -5.28
CA LEU A 95 0.79 -11.03 -5.38
C LEU A 95 1.09 -10.92 -6.86
N ILE A 96 1.53 -9.73 -7.30
CA ILE A 96 1.68 -9.44 -8.72
C ILE A 96 3.11 -9.03 -9.01
N ASN A 97 3.68 -9.57 -10.07
CA ASN A 97 4.97 -9.11 -10.57
C ASN A 97 4.79 -7.67 -11.07
N PRO A 98 5.53 -6.69 -10.53
CA PRO A 98 5.31 -5.28 -10.89
C PRO A 98 5.46 -4.98 -12.36
N LYS A 99 6.38 -5.63 -13.06
CA LYS A 99 6.55 -5.42 -14.50
C LYS A 99 5.33 -5.86 -15.28
N ALA A 100 4.81 -7.04 -14.98
CA ALA A 100 3.60 -7.54 -15.61
C ALA A 100 2.40 -6.66 -15.30
N TYR A 101 2.32 -6.17 -14.05
CA TYR A 101 1.24 -5.29 -13.63
C TYR A 101 1.24 -3.97 -14.40
N ILE A 102 2.40 -3.39 -14.62
CA ILE A 102 2.51 -2.13 -15.34
C ILE A 102 2.19 -2.30 -16.83
N GLU A 103 2.57 -3.40 -17.42
CA GLU A 103 2.36 -3.67 -18.82
C GLU A 103 0.89 -3.96 -19.17
N ASN A 104 0.13 -4.39 -18.22
CA ASN A 104 -1.28 -4.68 -18.39
C ASN A 104 -2.16 -3.48 -18.01
#